data_ea443024a47d7120eeb63849091c2ce5
#
_entry.id   ea443024a47d7120eeb63849091c2ce5
#
_cell.length_a   1.000
_cell.length_b   1.000
_cell.length_c   1.000
_cell.angle_alpha   90.00
_cell.angle_beta   90.00
_cell.angle_gamma   90.00
#
_symmetry.space_group_name_H-M   'P 1'
#
loop_
_entity.id
_entity.type
_entity.pdbx_description
1 polymer ?
#
loop_
_entity_poly.entity_id
_entity_poly.type
_entity_poly.pdbx_seq_one_letter_code
_entity_poly.pdbx_strand_id
1 'polypeptide(L)'
;GCTAANALTLQQAKKLYSEGEFGKALSTFQGLVKKNPGNASYNQWYGACLYETGRKAEARKYIETAYNKRVTDAARYMAQYALEEMDYEAAADYTDVFADRLGENESSLSATAAKGYNRLKRVSEMLGNVEKVQVFDSLNVDKSNFLKAYKLSKETGSLNSADILPAGLECNTPEVFMPQSANRMVWSVADSTGCVRLAETYRLADDKWDHATLLPASLNDGGDAAYPFVMTDGTTIYFASNGNGSIGGYDIFMSRKDFSTGEYLNPQNIGFPYNSPYDDYMFVIDEMTGIGWWATDRNQIPDKVTIYMFKRND
;
A
#
# COMPACT_ATOMS: atom_id res chain seq x y z
N GLY A 1 18.55 7.79 -44.85
CA GLY A 1 17.88 6.51 -44.89
C GLY A 1 17.22 6.25 -43.56
N CYS A 2 15.89 6.41 -43.48
CA CYS A 2 15.14 5.98 -42.29
C CYS A 2 15.18 4.46 -42.29
N THR A 3 15.93 3.89 -41.37
CA THR A 3 15.78 2.48 -41.04
C THR A 3 14.39 2.32 -40.43
N ALA A 4 13.48 1.72 -41.17
CA ALA A 4 12.20 1.28 -40.64
C ALA A 4 12.52 0.36 -39.45
N ALA A 5 12.10 0.76 -38.24
CA ALA A 5 12.18 -0.12 -37.07
C ALA A 5 11.43 -1.41 -37.47
N ASN A 6 12.10 -2.55 -37.44
CA ASN A 6 11.48 -3.83 -37.75
C ASN A 6 10.33 -4.07 -36.79
N ALA A 7 9.12 -4.25 -37.32
CA ALA A 7 7.96 -4.60 -36.51
C ALA A 7 8.25 -5.91 -35.74
N LEU A 8 7.85 -5.97 -34.46
CA LEU A 8 7.98 -7.18 -33.65
C LEU A 8 7.10 -8.30 -34.21
N THR A 9 7.62 -9.51 -34.18
CA THR A 9 6.82 -10.71 -34.45
C THR A 9 5.89 -10.97 -33.26
N LEU A 10 4.84 -11.76 -33.47
CA LEU A 10 3.96 -12.19 -32.41
C LEU A 10 4.74 -12.86 -31.26
N GLN A 11 5.71 -13.70 -31.57
CA GLN A 11 6.51 -14.39 -30.56
C GLN A 11 7.37 -13.43 -29.76
N GLN A 12 7.96 -12.42 -30.40
CA GLN A 12 8.73 -11.39 -29.71
C GLN A 12 7.83 -10.55 -28.77
N ALA A 13 6.64 -10.17 -29.25
CA ALA A 13 5.68 -9.43 -28.43
C ALA A 13 5.20 -10.25 -27.24
N LYS A 14 4.91 -11.53 -27.41
CA LYS A 14 4.53 -12.45 -26.32
C LYS A 14 5.65 -12.60 -25.29
N LYS A 15 6.90 -12.67 -25.72
CA LYS A 15 8.06 -12.71 -24.83
C LYS A 15 8.17 -11.44 -24.00
N LEU A 16 8.06 -10.27 -24.63
CA LEU A 16 8.07 -8.98 -23.92
C LEU A 16 6.92 -8.89 -22.92
N TYR A 17 5.74 -9.35 -23.29
CA TYR A 17 4.59 -9.42 -22.39
C TYR A 17 4.90 -10.28 -21.16
N SER A 18 5.44 -11.47 -21.36
CA SER A 18 5.79 -12.38 -20.26
C SER A 18 6.88 -11.83 -19.34
N GLU A 19 7.76 -10.97 -19.87
CA GLU A 19 8.82 -10.29 -19.11
C GLU A 19 8.35 -8.99 -18.42
N GLY A 20 7.08 -8.62 -18.60
CA GLY A 20 6.54 -7.37 -18.03
C GLY A 20 6.86 -6.11 -18.84
N GLU A 21 7.41 -6.26 -20.05
CA GLU A 21 7.75 -5.15 -20.95
C GLU A 21 6.55 -4.72 -21.78
N PHE A 22 5.47 -4.33 -21.10
CA PHE A 22 4.17 -4.06 -21.69
C PHE A 22 4.18 -2.91 -22.70
N GLY A 23 4.92 -1.84 -22.40
CA GLY A 23 5.02 -0.69 -23.30
C GLY A 23 5.65 -1.02 -24.65
N LYS A 24 6.61 -1.93 -24.66
CA LYS A 24 7.29 -2.37 -25.89
C LYS A 24 6.42 -3.29 -26.76
N ALA A 25 5.51 -4.04 -26.15
CA ALA A 25 4.61 -4.95 -26.83
C ALA A 25 3.30 -4.30 -27.30
N LEU A 26 2.96 -3.13 -26.78
CA LEU A 26 1.66 -2.49 -26.94
C LEU A 26 1.24 -2.32 -28.40
N SER A 27 2.10 -1.73 -29.24
CA SER A 27 1.75 -1.43 -30.63
C SER A 27 1.51 -2.69 -31.47
N THR A 28 2.25 -3.77 -31.20
CA THR A 28 2.07 -5.04 -31.89
C THR A 28 0.69 -5.63 -31.58
N PHE A 29 0.30 -5.66 -30.33
CA PHE A 29 -1.01 -6.18 -29.92
C PHE A 29 -2.15 -5.28 -30.37
N GLN A 30 -1.95 -3.97 -30.43
CA GLN A 30 -2.92 -3.04 -31.01
C GLN A 30 -3.24 -3.39 -32.48
N GLY A 31 -2.20 -3.65 -33.28
CA GLY A 31 -2.37 -4.04 -34.68
C GLY A 31 -3.10 -5.38 -34.85
N LEU A 32 -2.81 -6.33 -33.96
CA LEU A 32 -3.46 -7.65 -33.98
C LEU A 32 -4.95 -7.55 -33.62
N VAL A 33 -5.29 -6.81 -32.58
CA VAL A 33 -6.69 -6.66 -32.16
C VAL A 33 -7.51 -5.88 -33.19
N LYS A 34 -6.90 -4.95 -33.94
CA LYS A 34 -7.56 -4.24 -35.04
C LYS A 34 -7.97 -5.19 -36.16
N LYS A 35 -7.09 -6.12 -36.47
CA LYS A 35 -7.36 -7.12 -37.56
C LYS A 35 -8.35 -8.18 -37.12
N ASN A 36 -8.33 -8.58 -35.87
CA ASN A 36 -9.18 -9.63 -35.31
C ASN A 36 -9.81 -9.18 -33.98
N PRO A 37 -10.81 -8.29 -34.00
CA PRO A 37 -11.39 -7.71 -32.80
C PRO A 37 -12.03 -8.73 -31.83
N GLY A 38 -12.42 -9.88 -32.35
CA GLY A 38 -13.02 -10.96 -31.58
C GLY A 38 -12.05 -11.97 -30.98
N ASN A 39 -10.74 -11.85 -31.25
CA ASN A 39 -9.77 -12.81 -30.75
C ASN A 39 -9.53 -12.62 -29.26
N ALA A 40 -9.77 -13.68 -28.49
CA ALA A 40 -9.69 -13.63 -27.04
C ALA A 40 -8.30 -13.22 -26.53
N SER A 41 -7.25 -13.87 -27.03
CA SER A 41 -5.87 -13.61 -26.62
C SER A 41 -5.39 -12.21 -27.02
N TYR A 42 -5.74 -11.74 -28.21
CA TYR A 42 -5.36 -10.39 -28.65
C TYR A 42 -6.00 -9.31 -27.80
N ASN A 43 -7.26 -9.48 -27.41
CA ASN A 43 -7.92 -8.59 -26.47
C ASN A 43 -7.24 -8.59 -25.10
N GLN A 44 -6.87 -9.79 -24.60
CA GLN A 44 -6.16 -9.90 -23.34
C GLN A 44 -4.81 -9.18 -23.36
N TRP A 45 -3.97 -9.49 -24.34
CA TRP A 45 -2.63 -8.92 -24.41
C TRP A 45 -2.66 -7.41 -24.60
N TYR A 46 -3.53 -6.92 -25.50
CA TYR A 46 -3.66 -5.48 -25.70
C TYR A 46 -4.23 -4.78 -24.48
N GLY A 47 -5.30 -5.31 -23.90
CA GLY A 47 -5.90 -4.76 -22.69
C GLY A 47 -4.92 -4.71 -21.51
N ALA A 48 -4.17 -5.79 -21.28
CA ALA A 48 -3.16 -5.82 -20.23
C ALA A 48 -2.04 -4.79 -20.46
N CYS A 49 -1.55 -4.66 -21.70
CA CYS A 49 -0.54 -3.66 -22.04
C CYS A 49 -1.05 -2.23 -21.80
N LEU A 50 -2.30 -1.94 -22.13
CA LEU A 50 -2.93 -0.65 -21.84
C LEU A 50 -3.00 -0.41 -20.33
N TYR A 51 -3.49 -1.39 -19.59
CA TYR A 51 -3.62 -1.30 -18.14
C TYR A 51 -2.28 -1.02 -17.46
N GLU A 52 -1.28 -1.81 -17.77
CA GLU A 52 0.05 -1.75 -17.13
C GLU A 52 0.86 -0.51 -17.56
N THR A 53 0.48 0.16 -18.63
CA THR A 53 1.08 1.43 -19.06
C THR A 53 0.28 2.66 -18.62
N GLY A 54 -0.71 2.48 -17.73
CA GLY A 54 -1.46 3.59 -17.13
C GLY A 54 -2.74 3.99 -17.87
N ARG A 55 -3.08 3.30 -18.95
CA ARG A 55 -4.29 3.57 -19.75
C ARG A 55 -5.44 2.64 -19.33
N LYS A 56 -5.74 2.64 -18.04
CA LYS A 56 -6.67 1.68 -17.44
C LYS A 56 -8.10 1.79 -17.95
N ALA A 57 -8.59 3.01 -18.16
CA ALA A 57 -9.95 3.23 -18.67
C ALA A 57 -10.13 2.64 -20.08
N GLU A 58 -9.15 2.84 -20.97
CA GLU A 58 -9.17 2.27 -22.32
C GLU A 58 -9.05 0.74 -22.31
N ALA A 59 -8.27 0.22 -21.36
CA ALA A 59 -8.01 -1.22 -21.26
C ALA A 59 -9.26 -2.03 -20.95
N ARG A 60 -10.18 -1.46 -20.20
CA ARG A 60 -11.31 -2.20 -19.58
C ARG A 60 -12.14 -2.97 -20.58
N LYS A 61 -12.51 -2.38 -21.70
CA LYS A 61 -13.34 -3.06 -22.72
C LYS A 61 -12.64 -4.28 -23.34
N TYR A 62 -11.32 -4.23 -23.49
CA TYR A 62 -10.54 -5.35 -24.02
C TYR A 62 -10.42 -6.48 -22.99
N ILE A 63 -10.19 -6.13 -21.75
CA ILE A 63 -10.15 -7.08 -20.62
C ILE A 63 -11.51 -7.75 -20.43
N GLU A 64 -12.61 -7.01 -20.49
CA GLU A 64 -13.97 -7.56 -20.38
C GLU A 64 -14.26 -8.54 -21.52
N THR A 65 -13.87 -8.21 -22.74
CA THR A 65 -14.01 -9.11 -23.89
C THR A 65 -13.23 -10.42 -23.66
N ALA A 66 -11.98 -10.32 -23.22
CA ALA A 66 -11.17 -11.48 -22.91
C ALA A 66 -11.75 -12.31 -21.74
N TYR A 67 -12.23 -11.65 -20.71
CA TYR A 67 -12.87 -12.28 -19.57
C TYR A 67 -14.11 -13.09 -19.98
N ASN A 68 -14.96 -12.51 -20.81
CA ASN A 68 -16.18 -13.17 -21.32
C ASN A 68 -15.86 -14.36 -22.24
N LYS A 69 -14.68 -14.34 -22.85
CA LYS A 69 -14.15 -15.46 -23.67
C LYS A 69 -13.28 -16.43 -22.86
N ARG A 70 -13.34 -16.35 -21.53
CA ARG A 70 -12.69 -17.25 -20.57
C ARG A 70 -11.17 -17.23 -20.58
N VAL A 71 -10.55 -16.15 -20.98
CA VAL A 71 -9.11 -15.99 -20.79
C VAL A 71 -8.81 -15.91 -19.29
N THR A 72 -7.95 -16.79 -18.82
CA THR A 72 -7.65 -16.94 -17.40
C THR A 72 -7.19 -15.64 -16.76
N ASP A 73 -6.18 -14.99 -17.31
CA ASP A 73 -5.59 -13.80 -16.68
C ASP A 73 -6.51 -12.57 -16.74
N ALA A 74 -7.51 -12.56 -17.60
CA ALA A 74 -8.52 -11.49 -17.63
C ALA A 74 -9.27 -11.40 -16.31
N ALA A 75 -9.53 -12.52 -15.63
CA ALA A 75 -10.20 -12.54 -14.34
C ALA A 75 -9.38 -11.82 -13.27
N ARG A 76 -8.06 -11.94 -13.30
CA ARG A 76 -7.17 -11.23 -12.38
C ARG A 76 -7.25 -9.71 -12.59
N TYR A 77 -7.28 -9.25 -13.82
CA TYR A 77 -7.46 -7.83 -14.12
C TYR A 77 -8.85 -7.32 -13.72
N MET A 78 -9.90 -8.11 -13.92
CA MET A 78 -11.24 -7.76 -13.43
C MET A 78 -11.27 -7.61 -11.91
N ALA A 79 -10.58 -8.49 -11.19
CA ALA A 79 -10.42 -8.38 -9.76
C ALA A 79 -9.67 -7.09 -9.38
N GLN A 80 -8.65 -6.74 -10.13
CA GLN A 80 -7.87 -5.52 -9.89
C GLN A 80 -8.71 -4.25 -10.10
N TYR A 81 -9.55 -4.21 -11.14
CA TYR A 81 -10.49 -3.10 -11.34
C TYR A 81 -11.45 -2.98 -10.15
N ALA A 82 -12.01 -4.08 -9.70
CA ALA A 82 -12.92 -4.09 -8.55
C ALA A 82 -12.22 -3.60 -7.27
N LEU A 83 -10.96 -4.02 -7.05
CA LEU A 83 -10.16 -3.56 -5.94
C LEU A 83 -9.96 -2.03 -5.99
N GLU A 84 -9.57 -1.48 -7.13
CA GLU A 84 -9.35 -0.05 -7.30
C GLU A 84 -10.63 0.78 -7.10
N GLU A 85 -11.78 0.19 -7.40
CA GLU A 85 -13.10 0.77 -7.13
C GLU A 85 -13.56 0.55 -5.69
N MET A 86 -12.75 -0.12 -4.88
CA MET A 86 -13.06 -0.48 -3.49
C MET A 86 -14.31 -1.35 -3.35
N ASP A 87 -14.62 -2.11 -4.38
CA ASP A 87 -15.62 -3.17 -4.35
C ASP A 87 -14.92 -4.49 -3.99
N TYR A 88 -14.71 -4.69 -2.71
CA TYR A 88 -13.90 -5.81 -2.21
C TYR A 88 -14.59 -7.17 -2.39
N GLU A 89 -15.91 -7.21 -2.33
CA GLU A 89 -16.67 -8.43 -2.60
C GLU A 89 -16.51 -8.86 -4.05
N ALA A 90 -16.69 -7.93 -4.99
CA ALA A 90 -16.45 -8.20 -6.41
C ALA A 90 -14.99 -8.61 -6.68
N ALA A 91 -14.04 -7.93 -6.02
CA ALA A 91 -12.62 -8.30 -6.13
C ALA A 91 -12.38 -9.75 -5.67
N ALA A 92 -12.96 -10.16 -4.55
CA ALA A 92 -12.87 -11.52 -4.06
C ALA A 92 -13.52 -12.53 -5.03
N ASP A 93 -14.69 -12.21 -5.57
CA ASP A 93 -15.39 -13.07 -6.52
C ASP A 93 -14.58 -13.28 -7.80
N TYR A 94 -14.03 -12.22 -8.39
CA TYR A 94 -13.16 -12.34 -9.56
C TYR A 94 -11.86 -13.08 -9.25
N THR A 95 -11.34 -12.92 -8.04
CA THR A 95 -10.15 -13.68 -7.60
C THR A 95 -10.44 -15.18 -7.55
N ASP A 96 -11.63 -15.57 -7.07
CA ASP A 96 -12.06 -16.97 -7.08
C ASP A 96 -12.21 -17.51 -8.50
N VAL A 97 -12.76 -16.72 -9.43
CA VAL A 97 -12.84 -17.10 -10.85
C VAL A 97 -11.43 -17.29 -11.42
N PHE A 98 -10.51 -16.38 -11.11
CA PHE A 98 -9.12 -16.53 -11.54
C PHE A 98 -8.49 -17.81 -11.00
N ALA A 99 -8.66 -18.09 -9.71
CA ALA A 99 -8.14 -19.32 -9.11
C ALA A 99 -8.70 -20.58 -9.76
N ASP A 100 -10.00 -20.61 -10.04
CA ASP A 100 -10.65 -21.74 -10.72
C ASP A 100 -10.10 -21.95 -12.14
N ARG A 101 -9.97 -20.88 -12.92
CA ARG A 101 -9.46 -20.95 -14.29
C ARG A 101 -7.97 -21.32 -14.33
N LEU A 102 -7.20 -20.86 -13.32
CA LEU A 102 -5.77 -21.15 -13.19
C LEU A 102 -5.53 -22.63 -12.85
N GLY A 103 -6.36 -23.21 -12.01
CA GLY A 103 -6.23 -24.58 -11.53
C GLY A 103 -4.90 -24.80 -10.80
N GLU A 104 -4.14 -25.79 -11.24
CA GLU A 104 -2.84 -26.16 -10.64
C GLU A 104 -1.64 -25.44 -11.30
N ASN A 105 -1.89 -24.43 -12.13
CA ASN A 105 -0.85 -23.76 -12.92
C ASN A 105 -0.27 -22.49 -12.24
N GLU A 106 -0.40 -22.36 -10.93
CA GLU A 106 0.08 -21.17 -10.20
C GLU A 106 1.58 -20.94 -10.39
N SER A 107 2.38 -22.00 -10.45
CA SER A 107 3.81 -21.92 -10.67
C SER A 107 4.20 -21.39 -12.05
N SER A 108 3.28 -21.40 -13.01
CA SER A 108 3.52 -20.88 -14.37
C SER A 108 3.31 -19.37 -14.49
N LEU A 109 2.81 -18.70 -13.43
CA LEU A 109 2.57 -17.27 -13.43
C LEU A 109 3.88 -16.49 -13.57
N SER A 110 3.83 -15.40 -14.37
CA SER A 110 4.92 -14.43 -14.38
C SER A 110 5.07 -13.79 -12.98
N ALA A 111 6.23 -13.19 -12.73
CA ALA A 111 6.48 -12.49 -11.45
C ALA A 111 5.43 -11.40 -11.20
N THR A 112 5.07 -10.64 -12.23
CA THR A 112 4.03 -9.59 -12.15
C THR A 112 2.67 -10.18 -11.81
N ALA A 113 2.27 -11.24 -12.50
CA ALA A 113 0.98 -11.90 -12.25
C ALA A 113 0.92 -12.54 -10.86
N ALA A 114 2.00 -13.19 -10.43
CA ALA A 114 2.09 -13.80 -9.09
C ALA A 114 1.97 -12.74 -7.99
N LYS A 115 2.65 -11.61 -8.13
CA LYS A 115 2.57 -10.49 -7.18
C LYS A 115 1.14 -9.94 -7.10
N GLY A 116 0.50 -9.73 -8.24
CA GLY A 116 -0.89 -9.27 -8.30
C GLY A 116 -1.86 -10.25 -7.66
N TYR A 117 -1.70 -11.53 -7.94
CA TYR A 117 -2.53 -12.58 -7.35
C TYR A 117 -2.37 -12.67 -5.83
N ASN A 118 -1.14 -12.60 -5.33
CA ASN A 118 -0.89 -12.60 -3.89
C ASN A 118 -1.57 -11.41 -3.19
N ARG A 119 -1.54 -10.23 -3.82
CA ARG A 119 -2.26 -9.05 -3.32
C ARG A 119 -3.76 -9.30 -3.24
N LEU A 120 -4.35 -9.85 -4.29
CA LEU A 120 -5.78 -10.15 -4.33
C LEU A 120 -6.20 -11.21 -3.31
N LYS A 121 -5.35 -12.21 -3.07
CA LYS A 121 -5.58 -13.19 -2.01
C LYS A 121 -5.60 -12.54 -0.62
N ARG A 122 -4.71 -11.56 -0.37
CA ARG A 122 -4.74 -10.78 0.88
C ARG A 122 -6.04 -10.00 1.04
N VAL A 123 -6.54 -9.39 -0.04
CA VAL A 123 -7.84 -8.69 -0.02
C VAL A 123 -8.94 -9.64 0.43
N SER A 124 -8.99 -10.84 -0.12
CA SER A 124 -9.98 -11.86 0.25
C SER A 124 -9.87 -12.26 1.72
N GLU A 125 -8.66 -12.43 2.23
CA GLU A 125 -8.42 -12.72 3.66
C GLU A 125 -8.87 -11.56 4.56
N MET A 126 -8.53 -10.33 4.19
CA MET A 126 -8.90 -9.13 4.94
C MET A 126 -10.42 -8.93 4.97
N LEU A 127 -11.10 -9.27 3.89
CA LEU A 127 -12.57 -9.20 3.81
C LEU A 127 -13.23 -10.14 4.82
N GLY A 128 -12.61 -11.28 5.13
CA GLY A 128 -13.07 -12.20 6.14
C GLY A 128 -12.86 -11.73 7.58
N ASN A 129 -12.09 -10.70 7.81
CA ASN A 129 -11.69 -10.21 9.14
C ASN A 129 -11.91 -8.69 9.31
N VAL A 130 -12.99 -8.16 8.76
CA VAL A 130 -13.30 -6.72 8.85
C VAL A 130 -13.52 -6.32 10.31
N GLU A 131 -12.75 -5.35 10.78
CA GLU A 131 -12.96 -4.81 12.12
C GLU A 131 -14.21 -3.93 12.17
N LYS A 132 -15.03 -4.12 13.19
CA LYS A 132 -16.24 -3.32 13.39
C LYS A 132 -15.85 -2.03 14.09
N VAL A 133 -15.91 -0.92 13.35
CA VAL A 133 -15.65 0.41 13.88
C VAL A 133 -16.76 1.35 13.45
N GLN A 134 -16.98 2.37 14.26
CA GLN A 134 -17.88 3.46 13.93
C GLN A 134 -17.07 4.66 13.47
N VAL A 135 -17.08 4.93 12.17
CA VAL A 135 -16.55 6.17 11.60
C VAL A 135 -17.64 7.23 11.78
N PHE A 136 -17.40 8.21 12.62
CA PHE A 136 -18.40 9.20 12.97
C PHE A 136 -18.14 10.59 12.35
N ASP A 137 -16.94 10.80 11.80
CA ASP A 137 -16.58 12.07 11.15
C ASP A 137 -15.47 11.86 10.13
N SER A 138 -15.38 12.79 9.19
CA SER A 138 -14.30 12.84 8.23
C SER A 138 -13.96 14.28 7.86
N LEU A 139 -12.67 14.55 7.64
CA LEU A 139 -12.16 15.86 7.27
C LEU A 139 -11.29 15.73 6.02
N ASN A 140 -11.51 16.58 5.04
CA ASN A 140 -10.58 16.72 3.92
C ASN A 140 -9.66 17.91 4.22
N VAL A 141 -8.38 17.64 4.36
CA VAL A 141 -7.37 18.62 4.77
C VAL A 141 -6.20 18.64 3.80
N ASP A 142 -5.45 19.74 3.81
CA ASP A 142 -4.24 19.84 2.99
C ASP A 142 -3.18 18.83 3.44
N LYS A 143 -2.58 18.13 2.48
CA LYS A 143 -1.48 17.19 2.75
C LYS A 143 -0.31 17.85 3.48
N SER A 144 -0.05 19.12 3.18
CA SER A 144 1.10 19.86 3.76
C SER A 144 1.01 20.08 5.26
N ASN A 145 -0.19 20.01 5.85
CA ASN A 145 -0.40 20.27 7.28
C ASN A 145 -1.44 19.37 7.92
N PHE A 146 -1.61 18.15 7.40
CA PHE A 146 -2.68 17.24 7.84
C PHE A 146 -2.56 16.82 9.31
N LEU A 147 -1.37 16.86 9.91
CA LEU A 147 -1.18 16.49 11.32
C LEU A 147 -2.00 17.36 12.27
N LYS A 148 -2.33 18.59 11.88
CA LYS A 148 -3.16 19.51 12.67
C LYS A 148 -4.58 19.01 12.92
N ALA A 149 -5.06 18.09 12.10
CA ALA A 149 -6.38 17.48 12.27
C ALA A 149 -6.46 16.54 13.49
N TYR A 150 -5.32 16.04 13.95
CA TYR A 150 -5.23 15.12 15.09
C TYR A 150 -5.30 15.91 16.40
N LYS A 151 -6.38 15.72 17.15
CA LYS A 151 -6.61 16.39 18.44
C LYS A 151 -6.42 15.40 19.57
N LEU A 152 -5.16 15.19 19.96
CA LEU A 152 -4.78 14.18 20.91
C LEU A 152 -4.77 14.75 22.34
N SER A 153 -5.16 13.91 23.31
CA SER A 153 -4.87 14.19 24.73
C SER A 153 -3.37 14.11 24.99
N LYS A 154 -2.91 14.81 26.03
CA LYS A 154 -1.47 14.84 26.38
C LYS A 154 -0.92 13.45 26.63
N GLU A 155 -1.70 12.59 27.26
CA GLU A 155 -1.32 11.23 27.63
C GLU A 155 -1.03 10.35 26.40
N THR A 156 -1.64 10.64 25.27
CA THR A 156 -1.40 9.93 24.02
C THR A 156 -0.04 10.25 23.41
N GLY A 157 0.50 11.43 23.71
CA GLY A 157 1.70 11.96 23.11
C GLY A 157 1.42 13.02 22.06
N SER A 158 2.37 13.27 21.17
CA SER A 158 2.26 14.33 20.17
C SER A 158 2.80 13.90 18.82
N LEU A 159 2.16 14.39 17.77
CA LEU A 159 2.62 14.29 16.38
C LEU A 159 3.23 15.63 15.99
N ASN A 160 4.50 15.61 15.58
CA ASN A 160 5.28 16.83 15.39
C ASN A 160 5.90 16.85 14.00
N SER A 161 6.27 18.04 13.54
CA SER A 161 7.13 18.19 12.37
C SER A 161 8.58 17.81 12.72
N ALA A 162 9.42 17.69 11.69
CA ALA A 162 10.84 17.38 11.85
C ALA A 162 11.62 18.42 12.68
N ASP A 163 11.05 19.61 12.88
CA ASP A 163 11.69 20.71 13.62
C ASP A 163 12.06 20.36 15.06
N ILE A 164 11.38 19.39 15.67
CA ILE A 164 11.68 18.97 17.05
C ILE A 164 12.90 18.05 17.14
N LEU A 165 13.40 17.52 16.01
CA LEU A 165 14.56 16.64 16.03
C LEU A 165 15.82 17.43 16.44
N PRO A 166 16.68 16.84 17.29
CA PRO A 166 17.95 17.48 17.66
C PRO A 166 18.84 17.78 16.47
N ALA A 167 19.65 18.82 16.59
CA ALA A 167 20.64 19.17 15.57
C ALA A 167 21.56 17.97 15.28
N GLY A 168 21.82 17.72 13.98
CA GLY A 168 22.67 16.63 13.53
C GLY A 168 21.92 15.32 13.22
N LEU A 169 20.63 15.23 13.54
CA LEU A 169 19.77 14.13 13.07
C LEU A 169 19.12 14.48 11.73
N GLU A 170 18.89 13.45 10.92
CA GLU A 170 18.20 13.62 9.63
C GLU A 170 16.80 14.18 9.86
N CYS A 171 16.48 15.25 9.14
CA CYS A 171 15.26 16.02 9.34
C CYS A 171 14.22 15.85 8.21
N ASN A 172 14.48 14.99 7.24
CA ASN A 172 13.58 14.76 6.11
C ASN A 172 12.53 13.69 6.44
N THR A 173 11.67 13.99 7.40
CA THR A 173 10.59 13.11 7.83
C THR A 173 9.27 13.86 7.84
N PRO A 174 8.16 13.22 7.44
CA PRO A 174 6.84 13.85 7.47
C PRO A 174 6.26 13.99 8.86
N GLU A 175 6.74 13.21 9.84
CA GLU A 175 6.18 13.21 11.20
C GLU A 175 7.20 12.65 12.19
N VAL A 176 7.21 13.21 13.39
CA VAL A 176 7.95 12.72 14.56
C VAL A 176 6.97 12.48 15.69
N PHE A 177 6.87 11.24 16.13
CA PHE A 177 6.07 10.91 17.33
C PHE A 177 6.91 11.07 18.59
N MET A 178 6.31 11.66 19.61
CA MET A 178 6.90 11.78 20.94
C MET A 178 5.84 11.44 22.01
N PRO A 179 6.13 10.49 22.93
CA PRO A 179 5.21 10.19 24.04
C PRO A 179 5.11 11.34 25.02
N GLN A 180 4.12 11.30 25.90
CA GLN A 180 3.93 12.32 26.95
C GLN A 180 5.18 12.52 27.81
N SER A 181 5.87 11.44 28.17
CA SER A 181 7.11 11.50 28.96
C SER A 181 8.25 12.25 28.29
N ALA A 182 8.15 12.49 26.98
CA ALA A 182 9.16 13.17 26.17
C ALA A 182 10.57 12.55 26.29
N ASN A 183 10.65 11.25 26.57
CA ASN A 183 11.91 10.51 26.72
C ASN A 183 12.34 9.75 25.47
N ARG A 184 11.52 9.75 24.43
CA ARG A 184 11.73 9.01 23.19
C ARG A 184 11.16 9.80 22.01
N MET A 185 11.78 9.70 20.86
CA MET A 185 11.21 10.14 19.60
C MET A 185 11.30 9.00 18.59
N VAL A 186 10.26 8.84 17.78
CA VAL A 186 10.18 7.84 16.70
C VAL A 186 9.78 8.57 15.42
N TRP A 187 10.53 8.33 14.34
CA TRP A 187 10.29 8.97 13.04
C TRP A 187 10.76 8.06 11.92
N SER A 188 10.78 8.57 10.70
CA SER A 188 11.32 7.83 9.56
C SER A 188 12.46 8.61 8.89
N VAL A 189 13.41 7.89 8.30
CA VAL A 189 14.56 8.46 7.61
C VAL A 189 14.90 7.61 6.39
N ALA A 190 15.31 8.25 5.30
CA ALA A 190 15.83 7.53 4.14
C ALA A 190 17.21 6.97 4.43
N ASP A 191 17.43 5.69 4.14
CA ASP A 191 18.74 5.07 4.22
C ASP A 191 19.61 5.41 3.00
N SER A 192 20.84 4.86 2.92
CA SER A 192 21.76 5.11 1.81
C SER A 192 21.24 4.63 0.45
N THR A 193 20.27 3.72 0.43
CA THR A 193 19.64 3.21 -0.81
C THR A 193 18.41 4.03 -1.22
N GLY A 194 17.99 5.00 -0.40
CA GLY A 194 16.78 5.77 -0.60
C GLY A 194 15.53 5.12 -0.02
N CYS A 195 15.64 3.94 0.60
CA CYS A 195 14.52 3.32 1.29
C CYS A 195 14.23 4.03 2.61
N VAL A 196 12.95 4.25 2.89
CA VAL A 196 12.49 4.89 4.13
C VAL A 196 12.43 3.86 5.24
N ARG A 197 13.05 4.18 6.38
CA ARG A 197 13.16 3.29 7.53
C ARG A 197 12.71 4.00 8.80
N LEU A 198 12.11 3.25 9.73
CA LEU A 198 11.78 3.76 11.06
C LEU A 198 13.05 3.89 11.91
N ALA A 199 13.15 4.99 12.62
CA ALA A 199 14.26 5.33 13.50
C ALA A 199 13.75 5.82 14.85
N GLU A 200 14.59 5.74 15.86
CA GLU A 200 14.29 6.24 17.19
C GLU A 200 15.51 6.83 17.88
N THR A 201 15.27 7.67 18.87
CA THR A 201 16.26 8.12 19.83
C THR A 201 15.65 8.23 21.21
N TYR A 202 16.49 8.12 22.23
CA TYR A 202 16.09 8.25 23.63
C TYR A 202 16.80 9.43 24.28
N ARG A 203 16.10 10.07 25.24
CA ARG A 203 16.70 11.10 26.08
C ARG A 203 17.59 10.45 27.12
N LEU A 204 18.81 10.96 27.24
CA LEU A 204 19.80 10.51 28.22
C LEU A 204 19.63 11.23 29.56
N ALA A 205 20.33 10.74 30.60
CA ALA A 205 20.22 11.29 31.95
C ALA A 205 20.64 12.75 32.06
N ASP A 206 21.46 13.26 31.13
CA ASP A 206 21.90 14.65 31.06
C ASP A 206 20.97 15.54 30.20
N ASP A 207 19.75 15.08 29.90
CA ASP A 207 18.77 15.73 29.03
C ASP A 207 19.20 15.89 27.56
N LYS A 208 20.30 15.28 27.16
CA LYS A 208 20.70 15.19 25.76
C LYS A 208 20.03 14.00 25.10
N TRP A 209 19.87 14.11 23.79
CA TRP A 209 19.38 13.00 22.98
C TRP A 209 20.53 12.11 22.51
N ASP A 210 20.31 10.80 22.59
CA ASP A 210 21.24 9.81 22.05
C ASP A 210 21.29 9.89 20.52
N HIS A 211 22.25 9.20 19.89
CA HIS A 211 22.27 9.05 18.46
C HIS A 211 21.04 8.26 17.98
N ALA A 212 20.62 8.54 16.75
CA ALA A 212 19.51 7.80 16.15
C ALA A 212 19.90 6.36 15.84
N THR A 213 18.98 5.42 16.11
CA THR A 213 19.12 4.02 15.72
C THR A 213 17.90 3.62 14.89
N LEU A 214 18.12 2.75 13.88
CA LEU A 214 17.02 2.18 13.14
C LEU A 214 16.28 1.16 14.01
N LEU A 215 14.96 1.10 13.88
CA LEU A 215 14.18 0.03 14.47
C LEU A 215 14.56 -1.31 13.82
N PRO A 216 14.29 -2.45 14.49
CA PRO A 216 14.70 -3.76 13.99
C PRO A 216 14.21 -4.07 12.57
N ALA A 217 14.95 -4.95 11.91
CA ALA A 217 14.69 -5.41 10.55
C ALA A 217 13.27 -5.96 10.36
N SER A 218 12.70 -6.58 11.39
CA SER A 218 11.32 -7.09 11.33
C SER A 218 10.29 -6.02 10.97
N LEU A 219 10.55 -4.75 11.33
CA LEU A 219 9.70 -3.61 10.94
C LEU A 219 10.15 -2.96 9.63
N ASN A 220 11.44 -2.99 9.32
CA ASN A 220 12.07 -2.18 8.29
C ASN A 220 12.40 -2.92 6.98
N ASP A 221 12.27 -4.24 6.91
CA ASP A 221 12.71 -5.02 5.74
C ASP A 221 11.64 -5.19 4.65
N GLY A 222 10.43 -4.74 4.89
CA GLY A 222 9.30 -5.02 4.00
C GLY A 222 9.07 -4.00 2.89
N GLY A 223 9.87 -2.95 2.79
CA GLY A 223 9.66 -1.79 1.92
C GLY A 223 9.83 -0.51 2.71
N ASP A 224 9.27 0.61 2.20
CA ASP A 224 9.24 1.86 2.96
C ASP A 224 8.36 1.73 4.20
N ALA A 225 8.83 2.28 5.32
CA ALA A 225 8.09 2.34 6.58
C ALA A 225 8.13 3.77 7.12
N ALA A 226 6.97 4.33 7.44
CA ALA A 226 6.82 5.73 7.84
C ALA A 226 5.60 5.92 8.77
N TYR A 227 5.40 7.15 9.22
CA TYR A 227 4.25 7.56 10.04
C TYR A 227 4.07 6.69 11.30
N PRO A 228 5.10 6.59 12.15
CA PRO A 228 5.00 5.78 13.35
C PRO A 228 4.15 6.44 14.43
N PHE A 229 3.41 5.62 15.13
CA PHE A 229 2.70 5.96 16.37
C PHE A 229 2.88 4.84 17.38
N VAL A 230 3.25 5.17 18.61
CA VAL A 230 3.42 4.20 19.68
C VAL A 230 2.33 4.40 20.72
N MET A 231 1.67 3.31 21.12
CA MET A 231 0.64 3.33 22.15
C MET A 231 1.24 3.67 23.51
N THR A 232 0.37 4.01 24.49
CA THR A 232 0.81 4.37 25.85
C THR A 232 1.53 3.26 26.59
N ASP A 233 1.36 1.99 26.15
CA ASP A 233 2.11 0.86 26.69
C ASP A 233 3.62 0.91 26.32
N GLY A 234 4.01 1.78 25.40
CA GLY A 234 5.38 1.91 24.93
C GLY A 234 5.88 0.77 24.05
N THR A 235 5.05 -0.24 23.77
CA THR A 235 5.43 -1.45 23.03
C THR A 235 4.67 -1.66 21.76
N THR A 236 3.41 -1.28 21.69
CA THR A 236 2.58 -1.41 20.49
C THR A 236 2.85 -0.24 19.55
N ILE A 237 3.27 -0.55 18.33
CA ILE A 237 3.56 0.43 17.29
C ILE A 237 2.64 0.24 16.09
N TYR A 238 2.12 1.34 15.57
CA TYR A 238 1.45 1.42 14.28
C TYR A 238 2.32 2.22 13.34
N PHE A 239 2.40 1.79 12.09
CA PHE A 239 3.16 2.50 11.07
C PHE A 239 2.58 2.20 9.69
N ALA A 240 2.95 2.98 8.70
CA ALA A 240 2.56 2.75 7.32
C ALA A 240 3.72 2.11 6.55
N SER A 241 3.41 1.15 5.69
CA SER A 241 4.39 0.51 4.82
C SER A 241 3.80 0.18 3.47
N ASN A 242 4.59 0.35 2.41
CA ASN A 242 4.22 -0.06 1.06
C ASN A 242 4.85 -1.41 0.66
N GLY A 243 5.40 -2.12 1.63
CA GLY A 243 6.08 -3.39 1.43
C GLY A 243 5.17 -4.60 1.63
N ASN A 244 5.74 -5.61 2.23
CA ASN A 244 5.15 -6.93 2.40
C ASN A 244 3.77 -6.88 3.08
N GLY A 245 2.77 -7.41 2.38
CA GLY A 245 1.41 -7.47 2.89
C GLY A 245 0.55 -6.24 2.62
N SER A 246 1.07 -5.22 1.93
CA SER A 246 0.26 -4.10 1.46
C SER A 246 -0.65 -4.52 0.30
N ILE A 247 -1.87 -4.01 0.27
CA ILE A 247 -2.83 -4.23 -0.83
C ILE A 247 -2.84 -3.10 -1.85
N GLY A 248 -2.15 -2.01 -1.58
CA GLY A 248 -1.99 -0.86 -2.47
C GLY A 248 -0.92 0.01 -1.85
N GLY A 249 -0.53 1.14 -2.27
CA GLY A 249 0.50 2.00 -1.68
C GLY A 249 0.84 1.74 -0.20
N TYR A 250 0.79 2.74 0.65
CA TYR A 250 0.95 2.55 2.09
C TYR A 250 -0.30 1.90 2.70
N ASP A 251 -0.08 0.80 3.43
CA ASP A 251 -1.06 0.23 4.35
C ASP A 251 -0.60 0.45 5.79
N ILE A 252 -1.54 0.45 6.71
CA ILE A 252 -1.27 0.55 8.14
C ILE A 252 -1.02 -0.84 8.70
N PHE A 253 0.10 -0.99 9.41
CA PHE A 253 0.52 -2.21 10.09
C PHE A 253 0.65 -1.96 11.58
N MET A 254 0.52 -3.03 12.36
CA MET A 254 0.75 -3.03 13.80
C MET A 254 1.79 -4.08 14.16
N SER A 255 2.66 -3.75 15.10
CA SER A 255 3.55 -4.71 15.75
C SER A 255 3.63 -4.40 17.25
N ARG A 256 4.21 -5.33 17.97
CA ARG A 256 4.44 -5.19 19.42
C ARG A 256 5.85 -5.63 19.75
N LYS A 257 6.51 -4.84 20.59
CA LYS A 257 7.84 -5.16 21.10
C LYS A 257 7.74 -6.17 22.23
N ASP A 258 8.56 -7.22 22.17
CA ASP A 258 8.79 -8.12 23.29
C ASP A 258 9.90 -7.54 24.16
N PHE A 259 9.56 -7.18 25.40
CA PHE A 259 10.52 -6.57 26.32
C PHE A 259 11.66 -7.53 26.72
N SER A 260 11.40 -8.83 26.74
CA SER A 260 12.42 -9.80 27.14
C SER A 260 13.53 -9.94 26.11
N THR A 261 13.21 -9.79 24.82
CA THR A 261 14.17 -9.92 23.70
C THR A 261 14.54 -8.59 23.08
N GLY A 262 13.75 -7.53 23.27
CA GLY A 262 13.90 -6.26 22.59
C GLY A 262 13.48 -6.28 21.12
N GLU A 263 12.95 -7.39 20.65
CA GLU A 263 12.53 -7.58 19.25
C GLU A 263 11.04 -7.28 19.08
N TYR A 264 10.69 -6.86 17.87
CA TYR A 264 9.30 -6.69 17.46
C TYR A 264 8.78 -7.95 16.78
N LEU A 265 7.53 -8.30 17.08
CA LEU A 265 6.81 -9.34 16.35
C LEU A 265 6.63 -8.94 14.89
N ASN A 266 6.41 -9.92 14.00
CA ASN A 266 6.14 -9.63 12.59
C ASN A 266 4.94 -8.70 12.46
N PRO A 267 5.05 -7.59 11.70
CA PRO A 267 3.96 -6.66 11.52
C PRO A 267 2.74 -7.33 10.88
N GLN A 268 1.57 -6.95 11.36
CA GLN A 268 0.29 -7.42 10.83
C GLN A 268 -0.43 -6.26 10.17
N ASN A 269 -0.91 -6.48 8.94
CA ASN A 269 -1.82 -5.55 8.26
C ASN A 269 -3.10 -5.45 9.10
N ILE A 270 -3.49 -4.22 9.47
CA ILE A 270 -4.67 -4.04 10.33
C ILE A 270 -6.00 -4.20 9.60
N GLY A 271 -5.95 -4.38 8.28
CA GLY A 271 -7.12 -4.76 7.49
C GLY A 271 -8.12 -3.65 7.23
N PHE A 272 -9.36 -4.08 6.93
CA PHE A 272 -10.47 -3.18 6.67
C PHE A 272 -11.18 -2.80 7.98
N PRO A 273 -11.73 -1.58 8.06
CA PRO A 273 -11.90 -0.60 6.98
C PRO A 273 -10.71 0.35 6.78
N TYR A 274 -9.63 0.18 7.52
CA TYR A 274 -8.52 1.15 7.55
C TYR A 274 -7.75 1.18 6.24
N ASN A 275 -7.35 0.03 5.74
CA ASN A 275 -6.53 -0.07 4.55
C ASN A 275 -7.38 -0.12 3.28
N SER A 276 -6.81 0.37 2.19
CA SER A 276 -7.45 0.47 0.88
C SER A 276 -6.38 0.23 -0.20
N PRO A 277 -6.75 0.17 -1.48
CA PRO A 277 -5.75 0.08 -2.55
C PRO A 277 -4.96 1.38 -2.78
N TYR A 278 -5.23 2.43 -2.01
CA TYR A 278 -4.54 3.71 -2.03
C TYR A 278 -3.65 3.87 -0.80
N ASP A 279 -3.10 5.06 -0.56
CA ASP A 279 -2.25 5.30 0.61
C ASP A 279 -3.09 5.49 1.87
N ASP A 280 -2.80 4.70 2.89
CA ASP A 280 -3.40 4.77 4.22
C ASP A 280 -2.28 4.87 5.24
N TYR A 281 -2.36 5.86 6.14
CA TYR A 281 -1.24 6.15 7.02
C TYR A 281 -1.67 6.96 8.26
N MET A 282 -0.72 7.20 9.15
CA MET A 282 -0.87 7.99 10.37
C MET A 282 -2.07 7.55 11.21
N PHE A 283 -2.04 6.29 11.60
CA PHE A 283 -3.04 5.71 12.49
C PHE A 283 -2.71 6.05 13.93
N VAL A 284 -3.67 6.63 14.62
CA VAL A 284 -3.53 7.05 16.03
C VAL A 284 -4.79 6.66 16.79
N ILE A 285 -4.61 6.11 17.98
CA ILE A 285 -5.70 5.89 18.94
C ILE A 285 -5.39 6.67 20.21
N ASP A 286 -6.31 7.53 20.60
CA ASP A 286 -6.29 8.20 21.90
C ASP A 286 -7.07 7.34 22.90
N GLU A 287 -6.34 6.64 23.75
CA GLU A 287 -6.93 5.74 24.76
C GLU A 287 -7.76 6.49 25.79
N MET A 288 -7.46 7.77 26.03
CA MET A 288 -8.18 8.59 27.01
C MET A 288 -9.58 8.95 26.54
N THR A 289 -9.74 9.24 25.26
CA THR A 289 -11.04 9.61 24.66
C THR A 289 -11.73 8.44 23.95
N GLY A 290 -11.00 7.40 23.63
CA GLY A 290 -11.47 6.29 22.79
C GLY A 290 -11.61 6.64 21.32
N ILE A 291 -11.13 7.81 20.90
CA ILE A 291 -11.22 8.27 19.51
C ILE A 291 -9.94 7.90 18.76
N GLY A 292 -10.09 7.37 17.54
CA GLY A 292 -9.00 7.12 16.64
C GLY A 292 -9.08 7.98 15.38
N TRP A 293 -7.95 8.10 14.70
CA TRP A 293 -7.80 8.81 13.44
C TRP A 293 -6.92 8.01 12.50
N TRP A 294 -7.20 8.06 11.21
CA TRP A 294 -6.21 7.68 10.18
C TRP A 294 -6.39 8.54 8.94
N ALA A 295 -5.31 8.70 8.20
CA ALA A 295 -5.26 9.44 6.95
C ALA A 295 -5.38 8.48 5.77
N THR A 296 -6.07 8.89 4.73
CA THR A 296 -6.23 8.09 3.52
C THR A 296 -6.34 8.96 2.27
N ASP A 297 -5.74 8.48 1.18
CA ASP A 297 -5.87 9.06 -0.16
C ASP A 297 -6.98 8.42 -0.99
N ARG A 298 -7.79 7.53 -0.41
CA ARG A 298 -8.80 6.76 -1.15
C ARG A 298 -9.80 7.60 -1.93
N ASN A 299 -10.03 8.82 -1.51
CA ASN A 299 -10.96 9.74 -2.19
C ASN A 299 -10.32 10.50 -3.35
N GLN A 300 -9.02 10.35 -3.55
CA GLN A 300 -8.25 10.88 -4.69
C GLN A 300 -8.48 12.38 -4.95
N ILE A 301 -8.58 13.17 -3.88
CA ILE A 301 -8.75 14.63 -3.98
C ILE A 301 -7.36 15.25 -4.13
N PRO A 302 -7.08 16.03 -5.20
CA PRO A 302 -5.77 16.64 -5.42
C PRO A 302 -5.31 17.49 -4.22
N ASP A 303 -4.06 17.29 -3.78
CA ASP A 303 -3.41 18.02 -2.67
C ASP A 303 -4.09 17.89 -1.31
N LYS A 304 -5.11 17.04 -1.21
CA LYS A 304 -5.86 16.76 0.02
C LYS A 304 -5.64 15.36 0.49
N VAL A 305 -5.85 15.16 1.78
CA VAL A 305 -5.97 13.85 2.41
C VAL A 305 -7.26 13.85 3.23
N THR A 306 -7.91 12.70 3.28
CA THR A 306 -9.09 12.52 4.14
C THR A 306 -8.64 11.93 5.47
N ILE A 307 -9.04 12.57 6.57
CA ILE A 307 -8.83 12.06 7.92
C ILE A 307 -10.16 11.50 8.41
N TYR A 308 -10.20 10.19 8.67
CA TYR A 308 -11.36 9.57 9.31
C TYR A 308 -11.18 9.57 10.82
N MET A 309 -12.25 9.88 11.54
CA MET A 309 -12.36 9.78 12.98
C MET A 309 -13.30 8.64 13.33
N PHE A 310 -12.88 7.78 14.24
CA PHE A 310 -13.62 6.57 14.54
C PHE A 310 -13.60 6.19 16.01
N LYS A 311 -14.56 5.34 16.39
CA LYS A 311 -14.56 4.61 17.65
C LYS A 311 -14.64 3.12 17.36
N ARG A 312 -13.87 2.34 18.10
CA ARG A 312 -13.96 0.88 18.05
C ARG A 312 -15.21 0.43 18.81
N ASN A 313 -15.90 -0.54 18.21
CA ASN A 313 -16.99 -1.23 18.92
C ASN A 313 -16.38 -2.30 19.82
N ASP A 314 -16.73 -2.26 21.10
CA ASP A 314 -16.32 -3.27 22.06
C ASP A 314 -17.00 -4.63 21.79
#